data_ea4cd45ba1fc31f5c74fdfbac6fa8ea7
#
_entry.id   ea4cd45ba1fc31f5c74fdfbac6fa8ea7
#
_cell.length_a   1.000
_cell.length_b   1.000
_cell.length_c   1.000
_cell.angle_alpha   90.00
_cell.angle_beta   90.00
_cell.angle_gamma   90.00
#
_symmetry.space_group_name_H-M   'P 1'
#
loop_
_entity.id
_entity.type
_entity.pdbx_description
1 polymer ?
#
loop_
_entity_poly.entity_id
_entity_poly.type
_entity_poly.pdbx_seq_one_letter_code
_entity_poly.pdbx_strand_id
1 'polypeptide(L)'
;MGVSITFLGAAGTVTGSKYLVRHGDQSVLVDCGLFQGYKQLRLRNWAPLPIVPDQVDAVLLTHAHLDHSGYLPLLAKEGYRGPIYASAGTRDLCRVLLPDSGHIQEEDAAFANRHGFSKHTPALPLYTRQDALDCLPLIKAVPHGNTFQPLPQWRATFQPAGHILGASSILLEVAGRRILFSGDLGRPDDSLMNPPAPAPQADTVLIESTYGDRSHPQDNL
;
A
#
# COMPACT_ATOMS: atom_id res chain seq x y z
N MET A 1 -23.78 -12.72 5.95
CA MET A 1 -22.81 -12.65 4.83
C MET A 1 -21.41 -12.89 5.37
N GLY A 2 -20.53 -13.60 4.63
CA GLY A 2 -19.15 -13.85 5.05
C GLY A 2 -18.24 -12.67 4.79
N VAL A 3 -17.05 -12.69 5.41
CA VAL A 3 -15.93 -11.79 5.06
C VAL A 3 -15.13 -12.45 3.94
N SER A 4 -14.75 -11.70 2.92
CA SER A 4 -13.89 -12.18 1.83
C SER A 4 -12.66 -11.31 1.67
N ILE A 5 -11.55 -11.91 1.24
CA ILE A 5 -10.30 -11.23 0.90
C ILE A 5 -9.98 -11.58 -0.54
N THR A 6 -9.81 -10.54 -1.38
CA THR A 6 -9.37 -10.70 -2.77
C THR A 6 -7.96 -10.14 -2.92
N PHE A 7 -7.04 -10.97 -3.42
CA PHE A 7 -5.67 -10.57 -3.70
C PHE A 7 -5.63 -9.92 -5.09
N LEU A 8 -5.35 -8.63 -5.14
CA LEU A 8 -5.22 -7.86 -6.37
C LEU A 8 -3.75 -7.68 -6.81
N GLY A 9 -2.83 -8.01 -5.91
CA GLY A 9 -1.37 -8.00 -6.13
C GLY A 9 -0.63 -8.67 -4.99
N ALA A 10 0.70 -8.73 -5.07
CA ALA A 10 1.60 -9.36 -4.12
C ALA A 10 1.23 -10.82 -3.76
N ALA A 11 0.60 -11.55 -4.69
CA ALA A 11 0.37 -12.98 -4.60
C ALA A 11 1.18 -13.69 -5.70
N GLY A 12 2.14 -14.52 -5.31
CA GLY A 12 3.12 -15.10 -6.23
C GLY A 12 4.11 -14.07 -6.81
N THR A 13 4.18 -12.88 -6.23
CA THR A 13 5.11 -11.79 -6.57
C THR A 13 5.32 -10.91 -5.35
N VAL A 14 6.48 -10.24 -5.27
CA VAL A 14 6.91 -9.42 -4.12
C VAL A 14 6.30 -8.02 -4.14
N THR A 15 5.78 -7.54 -5.27
CA THR A 15 5.38 -6.13 -5.44
C THR A 15 3.92 -5.97 -5.85
N GLY A 16 3.41 -4.76 -5.74
CA GLY A 16 2.05 -4.42 -6.13
C GLY A 16 1.01 -4.78 -5.08
N SER A 17 1.37 -4.66 -3.81
CA SER A 17 0.55 -5.04 -2.66
C SER A 17 -0.82 -4.37 -2.68
N LYS A 18 -1.89 -5.18 -2.79
CA LYS A 18 -3.29 -4.74 -2.80
C LYS A 18 -4.18 -5.89 -2.34
N TYR A 19 -4.88 -5.69 -1.23
CA TYR A 19 -5.80 -6.69 -0.68
C TYR A 19 -7.17 -6.05 -0.44
N LEU A 20 -8.20 -6.51 -1.15
CA LEU A 20 -9.55 -6.02 -0.98
C LEU A 20 -10.31 -6.92 0.01
N VAL A 21 -10.70 -6.35 1.14
CA VAL A 21 -11.56 -7.01 2.14
C VAL A 21 -12.99 -6.53 1.96
N ARG A 22 -13.96 -7.45 1.88
CA ARG A 22 -15.38 -7.14 1.73
C ARG A 22 -16.23 -7.83 2.79
N HIS A 23 -17.23 -7.08 3.26
CA HIS A 23 -18.32 -7.60 4.09
C HIS A 23 -19.62 -6.86 3.76
N GLY A 24 -20.62 -7.61 3.26
CA GLY A 24 -21.81 -6.98 2.69
C GLY A 24 -21.46 -6.09 1.50
N ASP A 25 -21.98 -4.88 1.52
CA ASP A 25 -21.72 -3.86 0.49
C ASP A 25 -20.50 -2.99 0.80
N GLN A 26 -19.86 -3.19 1.95
CA GLN A 26 -18.69 -2.43 2.40
C GLN A 26 -17.39 -3.08 1.96
N SER A 27 -16.41 -2.24 1.61
CA SER A 27 -15.08 -2.68 1.18
C SER A 27 -13.96 -1.81 1.74
N VAL A 28 -12.90 -2.46 2.17
CA VAL A 28 -11.65 -1.83 2.61
C VAL A 28 -10.51 -2.39 1.78
N LEU A 29 -9.71 -1.50 1.20
CA LEU A 29 -8.47 -1.88 0.52
C LEU A 29 -7.30 -1.74 1.49
N VAL A 30 -6.53 -2.81 1.68
CA VAL A 30 -5.27 -2.76 2.43
C VAL A 30 -4.14 -2.70 1.42
N ASP A 31 -3.36 -1.63 1.50
CA ASP A 31 -2.36 -1.20 0.54
C ASP A 31 -2.89 -0.97 -0.89
N CYS A 32 -2.17 -0.17 -1.64
CA CYS A 32 -2.45 0.12 -3.04
C CYS A 32 -1.14 0.45 -3.76
N GLY A 33 -0.31 -0.56 -4.00
CA GLY A 33 1.04 -0.41 -4.49
C GLY A 33 1.20 -0.60 -6.00
N LEU A 34 2.31 -0.11 -6.54
CA LEU A 34 2.73 -0.36 -7.91
C LEU A 34 3.42 -1.71 -8.04
N PHE A 35 3.17 -2.43 -9.11
CA PHE A 35 4.03 -3.51 -9.54
C PHE A 35 5.37 -2.96 -10.00
N GLN A 36 6.47 -3.50 -9.50
CA GLN A 36 7.84 -3.10 -9.79
C GLN A 36 8.66 -4.28 -10.34
N GLY A 37 9.91 -4.03 -10.75
CA GLY A 37 10.83 -5.04 -11.23
C GLY A 37 10.60 -5.41 -12.71
N TYR A 38 10.29 -6.66 -13.00
CA TYR A 38 10.19 -7.15 -14.37
C TYR A 38 9.13 -6.42 -15.21
N LYS A 39 9.44 -6.22 -16.49
CA LYS A 39 8.56 -5.52 -17.44
C LYS A 39 7.12 -6.05 -17.43
N GLN A 40 6.95 -7.37 -17.37
CA GLN A 40 5.62 -8.00 -17.35
C GLN A 40 4.79 -7.61 -16.12
N LEU A 41 5.42 -7.47 -14.96
CA LEU A 41 4.77 -6.97 -13.74
C LEU A 41 4.42 -5.49 -13.88
N ARG A 42 5.38 -4.65 -14.32
CA ARG A 42 5.14 -3.22 -14.50
C ARG A 42 4.00 -2.92 -15.49
N LEU A 43 3.83 -3.75 -16.52
CA LEU A 43 2.71 -3.62 -17.45
C LEU A 43 1.35 -3.81 -16.78
N ARG A 44 1.26 -4.54 -15.67
CA ARG A 44 0.02 -4.70 -14.91
C ARG A 44 -0.49 -3.40 -14.29
N ASN A 45 0.39 -2.40 -14.08
CA ASN A 45 -0.02 -1.08 -13.58
C ASN A 45 -0.89 -0.31 -14.58
N TRP A 46 -0.83 -0.67 -15.86
CA TRP A 46 -1.60 -0.06 -16.94
C TRP A 46 -2.94 -0.77 -17.20
N ALA A 47 -3.12 -1.94 -16.62
CA ALA A 47 -4.39 -2.63 -16.68
C ALA A 47 -5.39 -1.99 -15.71
N PRO A 48 -6.68 -1.86 -16.09
CA PRO A 48 -7.70 -1.41 -15.15
C PRO A 48 -7.72 -2.27 -13.90
N LEU A 49 -7.91 -1.64 -12.73
CA LEU A 49 -8.16 -2.40 -11.52
C LEU A 49 -9.46 -3.20 -11.67
N PRO A 50 -9.50 -4.46 -11.20
CA PRO A 50 -10.72 -5.28 -11.24
C PRO A 50 -11.74 -4.87 -10.15
N ILE A 51 -11.69 -3.62 -9.74
CA ILE A 51 -12.59 -2.96 -8.80
C ILE A 51 -12.90 -1.55 -9.31
N VAL A 52 -14.06 -1.05 -8.99
CA VAL A 52 -14.43 0.33 -9.29
C VAL A 52 -13.94 1.21 -8.14
N PRO A 53 -13.06 2.21 -8.39
CA PRO A 53 -12.41 2.97 -7.31
C PRO A 53 -13.40 3.69 -6.37
N ASP A 54 -14.53 4.20 -6.86
CA ASP A 54 -15.55 4.86 -6.05
C ASP A 54 -16.36 3.92 -5.16
N GLN A 55 -16.24 2.60 -5.37
CA GLN A 55 -16.85 1.56 -4.53
C GLN A 55 -15.93 1.07 -3.41
N VAL A 56 -14.73 1.63 -3.29
CA VAL A 56 -13.85 1.39 -2.15
C VAL A 56 -14.16 2.42 -1.07
N ASP A 57 -14.61 1.98 0.10
CA ASP A 57 -15.04 2.88 1.17
C ASP A 57 -13.87 3.48 1.95
N ALA A 58 -12.79 2.71 2.15
CA ALA A 58 -11.59 3.18 2.82
C ALA A 58 -10.34 2.41 2.35
N VAL A 59 -9.18 3.06 2.48
CA VAL A 59 -7.85 2.43 2.31
C VAL A 59 -7.13 2.43 3.65
N LEU A 60 -6.47 1.32 3.98
CA LEU A 60 -5.54 1.20 5.11
C LEU A 60 -4.15 0.97 4.54
N LEU A 61 -3.23 1.88 4.78
CA LEU A 61 -1.89 1.84 4.22
C LEU A 61 -0.87 1.41 5.27
N THR A 62 -0.18 0.30 5.04
CA THR A 62 0.82 -0.24 5.96
C THR A 62 2.05 0.65 6.04
N HIS A 63 2.62 1.03 4.91
CA HIS A 63 3.81 1.89 4.84
C HIS A 63 3.95 2.57 3.47
N ALA A 64 4.98 3.43 3.33
CA ALA A 64 5.08 4.36 2.21
C ALA A 64 5.86 3.83 1.00
N HIS A 65 6.45 2.62 1.01
CA HIS A 65 7.11 2.10 -0.19
C HIS A 65 6.16 2.06 -1.39
N LEU A 66 6.67 2.31 -2.59
CA LEU A 66 5.84 2.47 -3.79
C LEU A 66 5.09 1.19 -4.20
N ASP A 67 5.59 0.02 -3.84
CA ASP A 67 4.90 -1.25 -4.04
C ASP A 67 3.76 -1.50 -3.04
N HIS A 68 3.57 -0.61 -2.05
CA HIS A 68 2.45 -0.56 -1.12
C HIS A 68 1.58 0.70 -1.27
N SER A 69 2.16 1.83 -1.67
CA SER A 69 1.48 3.14 -1.73
C SER A 69 1.37 3.74 -3.13
N GLY A 70 2.26 3.33 -4.05
CA GLY A 70 2.50 4.06 -5.29
C GLY A 70 1.36 4.07 -6.32
N TYR A 71 0.34 3.24 -6.16
CA TYR A 71 -0.88 3.27 -7.00
C TYR A 71 -1.97 4.21 -6.46
N LEU A 72 -1.82 4.72 -5.22
CA LEU A 72 -2.81 5.62 -4.59
C LEU A 72 -3.14 6.86 -5.43
N PRO A 73 -2.16 7.55 -6.05
CA PRO A 73 -2.47 8.69 -6.90
C PRO A 73 -3.34 8.30 -8.11
N LEU A 74 -3.06 7.15 -8.73
CA LEU A 74 -3.87 6.66 -9.85
C LEU A 74 -5.27 6.25 -9.38
N LEU A 75 -5.40 5.58 -8.24
CA LEU A 75 -6.69 5.24 -7.64
C LEU A 75 -7.55 6.51 -7.40
N ALA A 76 -6.93 7.58 -6.87
CA ALA A 76 -7.59 8.87 -6.66
C ALA A 76 -7.97 9.55 -7.99
N LYS A 77 -7.08 9.51 -8.98
CA LYS A 77 -7.34 10.01 -10.34
C LYS A 77 -8.53 9.31 -11.00
N GLU A 78 -8.65 8.01 -10.79
CA GLU A 78 -9.72 7.17 -11.32
C GLU A 78 -11.04 7.25 -10.53
N GLY A 79 -11.15 8.12 -9.52
CA GLY A 79 -12.41 8.45 -8.87
C GLY A 79 -12.52 8.11 -7.39
N TYR A 80 -11.51 7.47 -6.76
CA TYR A 80 -11.52 7.27 -5.32
C TYR A 80 -11.54 8.60 -4.56
N ARG A 81 -12.44 8.73 -3.56
CA ARG A 81 -12.58 9.94 -2.73
C ARG A 81 -12.65 9.63 -1.24
N GLY A 82 -12.58 8.36 -0.87
CA GLY A 82 -12.60 7.90 0.51
C GLY A 82 -11.33 8.26 1.29
N PRO A 83 -11.31 8.02 2.61
CA PRO A 83 -10.13 8.24 3.44
C PRO A 83 -9.08 7.16 3.23
N ILE A 84 -7.80 7.57 3.26
CA ILE A 84 -6.64 6.69 3.32
C ILE A 84 -6.06 6.82 4.72
N TYR A 85 -6.14 5.78 5.52
CA TYR A 85 -5.61 5.80 6.89
C TYR A 85 -4.18 5.23 6.89
N ALA A 86 -3.27 5.94 7.54
CA ALA A 86 -1.88 5.55 7.70
C ALA A 86 -1.31 6.07 9.02
N SER A 87 -0.17 5.58 9.46
CA SER A 87 0.56 6.22 10.55
C SER A 87 1.03 7.63 10.17
N ALA A 88 1.37 8.48 11.14
CA ALA A 88 1.88 9.82 10.86
C ALA A 88 3.18 9.77 10.02
N GLY A 89 4.12 8.87 10.37
CA GLY A 89 5.37 8.71 9.62
C GLY A 89 5.14 8.26 8.18
N THR A 90 4.25 7.30 7.95
CA THR A 90 3.87 6.85 6.62
C THR A 90 3.25 7.98 5.80
N ARG A 91 2.30 8.75 6.39
CA ARG A 91 1.72 9.92 5.72
C ARG A 91 2.79 10.94 5.32
N ASP A 92 3.72 11.24 6.21
CA ASP A 92 4.74 12.26 5.96
C ASP A 92 5.75 11.79 4.90
N LEU A 93 6.09 10.50 4.85
CA LEU A 93 6.88 9.92 3.75
C LEU A 93 6.12 9.95 2.41
N CYS A 94 4.81 9.64 2.40
CA CYS A 94 4.00 9.71 1.19
C CYS A 94 3.98 11.12 0.58
N ARG A 95 4.07 12.20 1.39
CA ARG A 95 4.17 13.59 0.91
C ARG A 95 5.41 13.87 0.08
N VAL A 96 6.45 13.09 0.26
CA VAL A 96 7.69 13.18 -0.51
C VAL A 96 7.68 12.18 -1.66
N LEU A 97 7.42 10.90 -1.36
CA LEU A 97 7.58 9.80 -2.31
C LEU A 97 6.56 9.82 -3.45
N LEU A 98 5.28 10.13 -3.17
CA LEU A 98 4.25 10.07 -4.22
C LEU A 98 4.40 11.18 -5.26
N PRO A 99 4.62 12.47 -4.89
CA PRO A 99 4.89 13.52 -5.88
C PRO A 99 6.20 13.29 -6.66
N ASP A 100 7.24 12.77 -6.01
CA ASP A 100 8.51 12.42 -6.66
C ASP A 100 8.31 11.31 -7.69
N SER A 101 7.59 10.25 -7.32
CA SER A 101 7.23 9.18 -8.26
C SER A 101 6.43 9.69 -9.47
N GLY A 102 5.49 10.62 -9.27
CA GLY A 102 4.74 11.24 -10.36
C GLY A 102 5.66 12.03 -11.29
N HIS A 103 6.58 12.84 -10.72
CA HIS A 103 7.56 13.60 -11.48
C HIS A 103 8.48 12.71 -12.32
N ILE A 104 9.02 11.63 -11.74
CA ILE A 104 9.86 10.66 -12.47
C ILE A 104 9.10 10.05 -13.65
N GLN A 105 7.83 9.70 -13.47
CA GLN A 105 7.01 9.16 -14.56
C GLN A 105 6.74 10.18 -15.67
N GLU A 106 6.58 11.47 -15.33
CA GLU A 106 6.46 12.56 -16.32
C GLU A 106 7.77 12.73 -17.12
N GLU A 107 8.92 12.70 -16.45
CA GLU A 107 10.23 12.76 -17.10
C GLU A 107 10.48 11.55 -18.02
N ASP A 108 10.15 10.34 -17.58
CA ASP A 108 10.25 9.12 -18.37
C ASP A 108 9.37 9.21 -19.64
N ALA A 109 8.14 9.69 -19.52
CA ALA A 109 7.21 9.87 -20.62
C ALA A 109 7.74 10.94 -21.61
N ALA A 110 8.24 12.06 -21.09
CA ALA A 110 8.85 13.13 -21.90
C ALA A 110 10.10 12.64 -22.65
N PHE A 111 10.95 11.86 -21.97
CA PHE A 111 12.13 11.24 -22.57
C PHE A 111 11.73 10.26 -23.69
N ALA A 112 10.75 9.38 -23.43
CA ALA A 112 10.26 8.42 -24.42
C ALA A 112 9.69 9.11 -25.67
N ASN A 113 8.97 10.22 -25.49
CA ASN A 113 8.42 11.02 -26.58
C ASN A 113 9.52 11.69 -27.43
N ARG A 114 10.54 12.27 -26.77
CA ARG A 114 11.68 12.92 -27.48
C ARG A 114 12.49 11.94 -28.32
N HIS A 115 12.62 10.69 -27.87
CA HIS A 115 13.49 9.69 -28.51
C HIS A 115 12.73 8.61 -29.29
N GLY A 116 11.41 8.67 -29.33
CA GLY A 116 10.60 7.72 -30.10
C GLY A 116 10.64 6.27 -29.56
N PHE A 117 10.91 6.07 -28.26
CA PHE A 117 11.03 4.74 -27.66
C PHE A 117 9.70 4.10 -27.29
N SER A 118 8.64 4.90 -27.22
CA SER A 118 7.32 4.40 -26.85
C SER A 118 6.59 3.79 -28.04
N LYS A 119 5.82 2.73 -27.78
CA LYS A 119 4.82 2.20 -28.71
C LYS A 119 3.55 3.07 -28.77
N HIS A 120 3.40 3.98 -27.80
CA HIS A 120 2.26 4.89 -27.69
C HIS A 120 2.70 6.30 -28.08
N THR A 121 1.85 7.01 -28.81
CA THR A 121 2.10 8.38 -29.30
C THR A 121 0.93 9.28 -28.92
N PRO A 122 1.08 10.14 -27.90
CA PRO A 122 2.26 10.27 -27.02
C PRO A 122 2.35 9.19 -25.94
N ALA A 123 3.56 8.95 -25.42
CA ALA A 123 3.74 8.26 -24.15
C ALA A 123 3.19 9.14 -23.03
N LEU A 124 2.49 8.55 -22.09
CA LEU A 124 1.89 9.24 -20.94
C LEU A 124 2.38 8.61 -19.63
N PRO A 125 2.48 9.37 -18.53
CA PRO A 125 2.69 8.81 -17.20
C PRO A 125 1.42 8.09 -16.71
N LEU A 126 1.52 7.14 -15.80
CA LEU A 126 0.37 6.57 -15.10
C LEU A 126 -0.39 7.66 -14.35
N TYR A 127 0.36 8.48 -13.63
CA TYR A 127 -0.12 9.68 -12.98
C TYR A 127 0.98 10.74 -12.95
N THR A 128 0.56 11.99 -12.84
CA THR A 128 1.44 13.15 -12.77
C THR A 128 1.81 13.48 -11.33
N ARG A 129 2.80 14.35 -11.16
CA ARG A 129 3.10 14.97 -9.86
C ARG A 129 1.86 15.66 -9.26
N GLN A 130 1.04 16.31 -10.09
CA GLN A 130 -0.19 16.97 -9.63
C GLN A 130 -1.23 15.97 -9.15
N ASP A 131 -1.45 14.87 -9.87
CA ASP A 131 -2.35 13.78 -9.43
C ASP A 131 -1.93 13.25 -8.04
N ALA A 132 -0.62 13.13 -7.78
CA ALA A 132 -0.11 12.73 -6.48
C ALA A 132 -0.39 13.79 -5.40
N LEU A 133 -0.15 15.07 -5.69
CA LEU A 133 -0.47 16.16 -4.74
C LEU A 133 -1.97 16.20 -4.41
N ASP A 134 -2.84 15.96 -5.37
CA ASP A 134 -4.30 15.93 -5.19
C ASP A 134 -4.75 14.71 -4.36
N CYS A 135 -3.98 13.63 -4.34
CA CYS A 135 -4.23 12.45 -3.51
C CYS A 135 -3.88 12.67 -2.03
N LEU A 136 -2.84 13.47 -1.73
CA LEU A 136 -2.32 13.64 -0.36
C LEU A 136 -3.35 14.06 0.69
N PRO A 137 -4.33 14.95 0.41
CA PRO A 137 -5.36 15.34 1.38
C PRO A 137 -6.25 14.19 1.85
N LEU A 138 -6.33 13.10 1.10
CA LEU A 138 -7.08 11.90 1.48
C LEU A 138 -6.38 11.11 2.59
N ILE A 139 -5.04 11.28 2.76
CA ILE A 139 -4.24 10.53 3.74
C ILE A 139 -4.43 11.13 5.14
N LYS A 140 -5.06 10.37 6.01
CA LYS A 140 -5.33 10.72 7.41
C LYS A 140 -4.43 9.94 8.35
N ALA A 141 -3.72 10.66 9.23
CA ALA A 141 -2.86 10.02 10.20
C ALA A 141 -3.65 9.41 11.36
N VAL A 142 -3.29 8.19 11.74
CA VAL A 142 -3.78 7.49 12.92
C VAL A 142 -2.61 7.11 13.83
N PRO A 143 -2.76 7.20 15.16
CA PRO A 143 -1.71 6.80 16.09
C PRO A 143 -1.55 5.27 16.13
N HIS A 144 -0.31 4.79 16.31
CA HIS A 144 -0.07 3.38 16.62
C HIS A 144 -0.73 2.99 17.96
N GLY A 145 -1.18 1.75 18.03
CA GLY A 145 -1.80 1.17 19.23
C GLY A 145 -3.25 1.56 19.47
N ASN A 146 -3.74 2.62 18.83
CA ASN A 146 -5.13 3.05 18.97
C ASN A 146 -6.03 2.33 17.98
N THR A 147 -7.10 1.74 18.49
CA THR A 147 -8.16 1.17 17.65
C THR A 147 -9.12 2.28 17.21
N PHE A 148 -9.42 2.34 15.93
CA PHE A 148 -10.40 3.27 15.35
C PHE A 148 -11.37 2.53 14.42
N GLN A 149 -12.40 3.23 13.97
CA GLN A 149 -13.39 2.70 13.03
C GLN A 149 -13.19 3.33 11.66
N PRO A 150 -12.56 2.61 10.69
CA PRO A 150 -12.49 3.10 9.31
C PRO A 150 -13.87 3.19 8.66
N LEU A 151 -14.77 2.27 9.03
CA LEU A 151 -16.17 2.20 8.60
C LEU A 151 -17.06 1.77 9.76
N PRO A 152 -18.39 1.99 9.71
CA PRO A 152 -19.32 1.45 10.71
C PRO A 152 -19.16 -0.07 10.87
N GLN A 153 -19.00 -0.52 12.12
CA GLN A 153 -18.80 -1.93 12.51
C GLN A 153 -17.45 -2.57 12.09
N TRP A 154 -16.53 -1.79 11.51
CA TRP A 154 -15.17 -2.19 11.26
C TRP A 154 -14.24 -1.53 12.28
N ARG A 155 -13.23 -2.26 12.72
CA ARG A 155 -12.21 -1.72 13.62
C ARG A 155 -10.84 -2.01 13.03
N ALA A 156 -9.93 -1.05 13.12
CA ALA A 156 -8.55 -1.21 12.69
C ALA A 156 -7.59 -0.71 13.76
N THR A 157 -6.47 -1.41 13.90
CA THR A 157 -5.39 -1.02 14.80
C THR A 157 -4.08 -1.15 14.04
N PHE A 158 -3.33 -0.04 13.98
CA PHE A 158 -1.99 0.02 13.41
C PHE A 158 -0.96 -0.24 14.50
N GLN A 159 -0.02 -1.17 14.28
CA GLN A 159 1.06 -1.47 15.20
C GLN A 159 2.41 -1.30 14.50
N PRO A 160 3.47 -0.84 15.19
CA PRO A 160 4.79 -0.68 14.58
C PRO A 160 5.26 -1.98 13.93
N ALA A 161 5.69 -1.92 12.68
CA ALA A 161 6.27 -3.05 11.94
C ALA A 161 7.80 -3.01 11.87
N GLY A 162 8.43 -1.90 12.29
CA GLY A 162 9.89 -1.80 12.40
C GLY A 162 10.65 -1.71 11.09
N HIS A 163 9.97 -1.62 9.95
CA HIS A 163 10.57 -1.71 8.61
C HIS A 163 11.14 -0.36 8.12
N ILE A 164 10.30 0.66 8.03
CA ILE A 164 10.69 2.05 7.76
C ILE A 164 9.90 2.98 8.66
N LEU A 165 10.21 4.27 8.66
CA LEU A 165 9.49 5.28 9.44
C LEU A 165 7.98 5.17 9.23
N GLY A 166 7.25 4.92 10.31
CA GLY A 166 5.79 4.80 10.30
C GLY A 166 5.24 3.46 9.81
N ALA A 167 6.10 2.53 9.37
CA ALA A 167 5.63 1.22 8.91
C ALA A 167 4.82 0.50 9.98
N SER A 168 3.72 -0.12 9.55
CA SER A 168 2.72 -0.71 10.42
C SER A 168 2.27 -2.08 9.94
N SER A 169 2.10 -3.01 10.87
CA SER A 169 1.15 -4.10 10.68
C SER A 169 -0.25 -3.61 11.03
N ILE A 170 -1.28 -4.21 10.43
CA ILE A 170 -2.67 -3.77 10.58
C ILE A 170 -3.53 -4.95 11.04
N LEU A 171 -4.11 -4.83 12.24
CA LEU A 171 -5.19 -5.71 12.66
C LEU A 171 -6.51 -5.10 12.23
N LEU A 172 -7.24 -5.82 11.38
CA LEU A 172 -8.57 -5.45 10.90
C LEU A 172 -9.62 -6.41 11.50
N GLU A 173 -10.63 -5.83 12.13
CA GLU A 173 -11.72 -6.59 12.76
C GLU A 173 -13.04 -6.22 12.10
N VAL A 174 -13.75 -7.23 11.59
CA VAL A 174 -15.07 -7.08 10.95
C VAL A 174 -15.89 -8.36 11.10
N ALA A 175 -17.16 -8.22 11.40
CA ALA A 175 -18.10 -9.34 11.55
C ALA A 175 -17.58 -10.49 12.46
N GLY A 176 -16.92 -10.12 13.56
CA GLY A 176 -16.34 -11.07 14.51
C GLY A 176 -15.08 -11.79 14.01
N ARG A 177 -14.53 -11.41 12.86
CA ARG A 177 -13.28 -11.94 12.32
C ARG A 177 -12.14 -10.96 12.54
N ARG A 178 -10.96 -11.48 12.85
CA ARG A 178 -9.72 -10.74 13.06
C ARG A 178 -8.72 -11.12 11.97
N ILE A 179 -8.31 -10.16 11.17
CA ILE A 179 -7.40 -10.35 10.05
C ILE A 179 -6.17 -9.49 10.29
N LEU A 180 -5.00 -10.11 10.34
CA LEU A 180 -3.72 -9.42 10.49
C LEU A 180 -3.02 -9.34 9.14
N PHE A 181 -2.68 -8.12 8.73
CA PHE A 181 -1.78 -7.84 7.60
C PHE A 181 -0.44 -7.42 8.16
N SER A 182 0.63 -8.15 7.85
CA SER A 182 1.96 -7.82 8.38
C SER A 182 2.50 -6.51 7.83
N GLY A 183 2.12 -6.13 6.60
CA GLY A 183 2.94 -5.23 5.80
C GLY A 183 4.33 -5.84 5.64
N ASP A 184 5.33 -5.02 5.44
CA ASP A 184 6.73 -5.43 5.48
C ASP A 184 7.26 -5.31 6.92
N LEU A 185 7.95 -6.35 7.38
CA LEU A 185 8.47 -6.43 8.74
C LEU A 185 9.96 -6.05 8.78
N GLY A 186 10.31 -5.22 9.75
CA GLY A 186 11.69 -4.87 10.03
C GLY A 186 12.40 -5.90 10.90
N ARG A 187 13.67 -5.65 11.17
CA ARG A 187 14.49 -6.50 12.03
C ARG A 187 14.27 -6.13 13.51
N PRO A 188 14.28 -7.11 14.41
CA PRO A 188 14.12 -6.84 15.83
C PRO A 188 15.34 -6.12 16.47
N ASP A 189 16.48 -6.16 15.81
CA ASP A 189 17.78 -5.62 16.23
C ASP A 189 18.24 -4.43 15.36
N ASP A 190 17.35 -3.77 14.64
CA ASP A 190 17.68 -2.58 13.86
C ASP A 190 18.15 -1.44 14.76
N SER A 191 19.23 -0.74 14.35
CA SER A 191 19.84 0.33 15.14
C SER A 191 19.07 1.66 15.11
N LEU A 192 18.18 1.85 14.13
CA LEU A 192 17.43 3.10 13.91
C LEU A 192 15.93 2.94 14.15
N MET A 193 15.40 1.75 13.83
CA MET A 193 13.97 1.49 13.91
C MET A 193 13.62 0.73 15.19
N ASN A 194 12.47 1.06 15.77
CA ASN A 194 11.93 0.24 16.86
C ASN A 194 11.59 -1.16 16.33
N PRO A 195 11.78 -2.22 17.13
CA PRO A 195 11.42 -3.57 16.72
C PRO A 195 9.93 -3.68 16.35
N PRO A 196 9.55 -4.65 15.50
CA PRO A 196 8.16 -4.97 15.25
C PRO A 196 7.40 -5.26 16.56
N ALA A 197 6.19 -4.73 16.69
CA ALA A 197 5.33 -5.04 17.82
C ALA A 197 4.96 -6.53 17.81
N PRO A 198 4.71 -7.15 18.97
CA PRO A 198 4.21 -8.52 19.05
C PRO A 198 2.92 -8.67 18.24
N ALA A 199 2.84 -9.73 17.43
CA ALA A 199 1.66 -9.99 16.63
C ALA A 199 0.44 -10.26 17.52
N PRO A 200 -0.69 -9.55 17.31
CA PRO A 200 -1.92 -9.83 18.05
C PRO A 200 -2.52 -11.17 17.57
N GLN A 201 -3.36 -11.77 18.40
CA GLN A 201 -4.14 -12.92 17.95
C GLN A 201 -5.04 -12.53 16.77
N ALA A 202 -5.10 -13.38 15.75
CA ALA A 202 -5.93 -13.20 14.58
C ALA A 202 -6.45 -14.55 14.08
N ASP A 203 -7.61 -14.54 13.40
CA ASP A 203 -8.17 -15.74 12.75
C ASP A 203 -7.47 -16.02 11.42
N THR A 204 -7.00 -14.97 10.78
CA THR A 204 -6.30 -15.03 9.48
C THR A 204 -5.10 -14.09 9.52
N VAL A 205 -3.98 -14.56 9.01
CA VAL A 205 -2.74 -13.77 8.90
C VAL A 205 -2.29 -13.75 7.45
N LEU A 206 -2.11 -12.54 6.91
CA LEU A 206 -1.42 -12.31 5.65
C LEU A 206 -0.01 -11.81 6.00
N ILE A 207 0.99 -12.66 5.76
CA ILE A 207 2.38 -12.37 6.09
C ILE A 207 3.22 -12.25 4.83
N GLU A 208 4.12 -11.27 4.82
CA GLU A 208 5.14 -11.16 3.78
C GLU A 208 6.10 -12.34 3.81
N SER A 209 6.74 -12.64 2.68
CA SER A 209 7.74 -13.71 2.57
C SER A 209 8.87 -13.35 1.61
N THR A 210 9.22 -12.07 1.54
CA THR A 210 10.23 -11.51 0.62
C THR A 210 11.58 -12.23 0.73
N TYR A 211 11.99 -12.51 1.95
CA TYR A 211 13.22 -13.25 2.25
C TYR A 211 12.96 -14.56 2.98
N GLY A 212 11.78 -15.15 2.82
CA GLY A 212 11.38 -16.35 3.54
C GLY A 212 12.21 -17.60 3.25
N ASP A 213 12.98 -17.60 2.16
CA ASP A 213 13.90 -18.65 1.74
C ASP A 213 15.39 -18.35 2.04
N ARG A 214 15.69 -17.24 2.73
CA ARG A 214 17.07 -16.78 2.96
C ARG A 214 17.39 -16.65 4.44
N SER A 215 18.60 -17.09 4.82
CA SER A 215 19.19 -16.77 6.12
C SER A 215 19.88 -15.42 6.03
N HIS A 216 19.58 -14.52 6.96
CA HIS A 216 20.34 -13.29 7.11
C HIS A 216 21.64 -13.55 7.87
N PRO A 217 22.80 -13.03 7.41
CA PRO A 217 24.01 -13.06 8.22
C PRO A 217 23.74 -12.37 9.57
N GLN A 218 24.27 -12.93 10.66
CA GLN A 218 24.34 -12.19 11.92
C GLN A 218 25.40 -11.12 11.70
N ASP A 219 24.99 -9.85 11.65
CA ASP A 219 25.93 -8.74 11.67
C ASP A 219 26.60 -8.73 13.03
N ASN A 220 27.87 -9.16 13.08
CA ASN A 220 28.74 -8.91 14.23
C ASN A 220 29.07 -7.41 14.21
N LEU A 221 28.25 -6.59 14.92
CA LEU A 221 28.57 -5.22 15.25
C LEU A 221 29.62 -5.16 16.37
#